data_c083dace9cf114fc16c4c21b51f1f357
#
_entry.id   c083dace9cf114fc16c4c21b51f1f357
#
_cell.length_a   1.000
_cell.length_b   1.000
_cell.length_c   1.000
_cell.angle_alpha   90.00
_cell.angle_beta   90.00
_cell.angle_gamma   90.00
#
_symmetry.space_group_name_H-M   'P 1'
#
loop_
_entity.id
_entity.type
_entity.pdbx_description
1 polymer ?
#
loop_
_entity_poly.entity_id
_entity_poly.type
_entity_poly.pdbx_seq_one_letter_code
_entity_poly.pdbx_strand_id
1 'polypeptide(L)'
;MKSAILVCGVDEAGRGPLAGPVYAAAVILDDKHPIIGLGDSKKLSEKKRDLLAEEIKLHSLAWAIATATAGEIDEINILQASLLAMKRAIEALSLRPQEVLVDGLYCPVTGIPSRAIVKGDGSVASISAASILAKTARDAAMLVLHESYPQYGFDGHKGYPTAAHLAALRLHGISPEHRKSFRPVRELI
;
A
#
# COMPACT_ATOMS: atom_id res chain seq x y z
N MET A 1 30.62 18.00 9.91
CA MET A 1 29.49 17.88 8.96
C MET A 1 28.32 17.26 9.72
N LYS A 2 27.16 17.92 9.80
CA LYS A 2 25.96 17.27 10.37
C LYS A 2 25.55 16.17 9.41
N SER A 3 25.52 14.91 9.88
CA SER A 3 24.93 13.79 9.13
C SER A 3 23.50 14.16 8.79
N ALA A 4 23.11 14.04 7.52
CA ALA A 4 21.73 14.25 7.10
C ALA A 4 20.81 13.26 7.85
N ILE A 5 19.71 13.75 8.38
CA ILE A 5 18.73 12.92 9.09
C ILE A 5 18.01 12.06 8.03
N LEU A 6 18.03 10.74 8.21
CA LEU A 6 17.31 9.83 7.34
C LEU A 6 15.82 9.86 7.70
N VAL A 7 15.00 10.41 6.80
CA VAL A 7 13.56 10.49 6.96
C VAL A 7 12.89 9.47 6.02
N CYS A 8 12.03 8.63 6.58
CA CYS A 8 11.26 7.65 5.84
C CYS A 8 9.83 8.14 5.62
N GLY A 9 9.33 8.07 4.40
CA GLY A 9 7.90 8.20 4.10
C GLY A 9 7.23 6.85 4.02
N VAL A 10 5.99 6.76 4.51
CA VAL A 10 5.21 5.51 4.56
C VAL A 10 3.78 5.78 4.13
N ASP A 11 3.23 4.90 3.30
CA ASP A 11 1.84 4.91 2.88
C ASP A 11 1.34 3.48 2.58
N GLU A 12 0.02 3.30 2.51
CA GLU A 12 -0.63 2.04 2.19
C GLU A 12 -1.52 2.12 0.93
N ALA A 13 -1.79 0.95 0.36
CA ALA A 13 -2.76 0.76 -0.70
C ALA A 13 -3.64 -0.47 -0.45
N GLY A 14 -4.93 -0.35 -0.75
CA GLY A 14 -5.83 -1.50 -0.69
C GLY A 14 -6.64 -1.64 0.60
N ARG A 15 -6.98 -0.57 1.28
CA ARG A 15 -7.87 -0.61 2.46
C ARG A 15 -9.32 -0.89 2.10
N GLY A 16 -9.84 -0.31 1.04
CA GLY A 16 -11.24 -0.41 0.62
C GLY A 16 -11.67 -1.67 -0.13
N PRO A 17 -10.80 -2.40 -0.85
CA PRO A 17 -11.16 -3.62 -1.56
C PRO A 17 -11.73 -4.72 -0.66
N LEU A 18 -12.60 -5.55 -1.24
CA LEU A 18 -13.20 -6.72 -0.59
C LEU A 18 -12.32 -7.96 -0.62
N ALA A 19 -11.24 -7.93 -1.41
CA ALA A 19 -10.33 -9.07 -1.58
C ALA A 19 -8.86 -8.64 -1.66
N GLY A 20 -8.00 -9.56 -1.33
CA GLY A 20 -6.55 -9.43 -1.35
C GLY A 20 -5.96 -8.70 -0.16
N PRO A 21 -4.62 -8.73 -0.03
CA PRO A 21 -3.89 -8.06 1.04
C PRO A 21 -4.01 -6.54 1.00
N VAL A 22 -3.75 -5.90 2.13
CA VAL A 22 -3.34 -4.50 2.18
C VAL A 22 -1.83 -4.44 2.01
N TYR A 23 -1.35 -3.51 1.19
CA TYR A 23 0.06 -3.25 0.90
C TYR A 23 0.50 -1.97 1.57
N ALA A 24 1.71 -1.94 2.09
CA ALA A 24 2.36 -0.72 2.53
C ALA A 24 3.77 -0.65 1.97
N ALA A 25 4.28 0.56 1.79
CA ALA A 25 5.65 0.80 1.40
C ALA A 25 6.29 1.83 2.33
N ALA A 26 7.60 1.71 2.47
CA ALA A 26 8.46 2.62 3.21
C ALA A 26 9.61 3.06 2.29
N VAL A 27 9.90 4.35 2.20
CA VAL A 27 10.89 4.91 1.28
C VAL A 27 11.73 5.98 1.98
N ILE A 28 13.06 5.85 1.86
CA ILE A 28 14.03 6.90 2.22
C ILE A 28 14.60 7.44 0.91
N LEU A 29 14.25 8.65 0.54
CA LEU A 29 14.73 9.28 -0.69
C LEU A 29 16.20 9.73 -0.55
N ASP A 30 16.89 9.83 -1.68
CA ASP A 30 18.21 10.44 -1.78
C ASP A 30 18.10 11.89 -2.25
N ASP A 31 18.48 12.84 -1.40
CA ASP A 31 18.48 14.27 -1.74
C ASP A 31 19.39 14.61 -2.93
N LYS A 32 20.37 13.74 -3.23
CA LYS A 32 21.28 13.92 -4.37
C LYS A 32 20.67 13.47 -5.70
N HIS A 33 19.62 12.65 -5.65
CA HIS A 33 18.93 12.12 -6.82
C HIS A 33 17.42 12.40 -6.72
N PRO A 34 16.99 13.68 -6.86
CA PRO A 34 15.58 14.04 -6.74
C PRO A 34 14.74 13.40 -7.86
N ILE A 35 13.64 12.78 -7.47
CA ILE A 35 12.70 12.14 -8.40
C ILE A 35 11.62 13.15 -8.76
N ILE A 36 11.52 13.47 -10.04
CA ILE A 36 10.59 14.49 -10.55
C ILE A 36 9.21 13.88 -10.85
N GLY A 37 8.16 14.56 -10.43
CA GLY A 37 6.78 14.17 -10.73
C GLY A 37 6.13 13.28 -9.69
N LEU A 38 6.75 13.15 -8.50
CA LEU A 38 6.10 12.57 -7.34
C LEU A 38 4.85 13.37 -6.98
N GLY A 39 3.79 12.67 -6.54
CA GLY A 39 2.52 13.26 -6.15
C GLY A 39 1.50 12.18 -5.81
N ASP A 40 0.25 12.58 -5.57
CA ASP A 40 -0.87 11.68 -5.28
C ASP A 40 -0.98 10.58 -6.36
N SER A 41 -0.69 9.35 -5.96
CA SER A 41 -0.64 8.18 -6.85
C SER A 41 -1.95 7.91 -7.59
N LYS A 42 -3.08 8.35 -7.02
CA LYS A 42 -4.42 8.19 -7.59
C LYS A 42 -4.67 9.14 -8.77
N LYS A 43 -3.92 10.24 -8.85
CA LYS A 43 -4.00 11.22 -9.95
C LYS A 43 -3.06 10.90 -11.11
N LEU A 44 -2.12 9.98 -10.91
CA LEU A 44 -1.19 9.53 -11.94
C LEU A 44 -1.83 8.44 -12.79
N SER A 45 -1.55 8.42 -14.10
CA SER A 45 -1.86 7.28 -14.95
C SER A 45 -1.06 6.04 -14.51
N GLU A 46 -1.56 4.84 -14.80
CA GLU A 46 -0.89 3.59 -14.48
C GLU A 46 0.55 3.58 -15.06
N LYS A 47 0.68 3.87 -16.35
CA LYS A 47 2.00 3.95 -17.02
C LYS A 47 2.97 4.90 -16.32
N LYS A 48 2.49 6.07 -15.85
CA LYS A 48 3.34 7.03 -15.14
C LYS A 48 3.72 6.53 -13.75
N ARG A 49 2.79 5.86 -13.04
CA ARG A 49 3.10 5.21 -11.75
C ARG A 49 4.17 4.14 -11.90
N ASP A 50 4.07 3.29 -12.93
CA ASP A 50 5.04 2.21 -13.16
C ASP A 50 6.43 2.77 -13.43
N LEU A 51 6.55 3.79 -14.28
CA LEU A 51 7.83 4.48 -14.53
C LEU A 51 8.41 5.09 -13.25
N LEU A 52 7.60 5.81 -12.47
CA LEU A 52 8.03 6.39 -11.21
C LEU A 52 8.40 5.33 -10.18
N ALA A 53 7.70 4.19 -10.13
CA ALA A 53 8.04 3.10 -9.24
C ALA A 53 9.45 2.55 -9.52
N GLU A 54 9.82 2.40 -10.78
CA GLU A 54 11.19 1.98 -11.16
C GLU A 54 12.23 3.04 -10.80
N GLU A 55 11.95 4.33 -11.04
CA GLU A 55 12.84 5.43 -10.61
C GLU A 55 13.02 5.47 -9.10
N ILE A 56 11.93 5.29 -8.32
CA ILE A 56 11.99 5.24 -6.86
C ILE A 56 12.89 4.10 -6.39
N LYS A 57 12.70 2.89 -6.94
CA LYS A 57 13.52 1.73 -6.58
C LYS A 57 14.99 1.91 -6.91
N LEU A 58 15.30 2.57 -8.03
CA LEU A 58 16.66 2.77 -8.52
C LEU A 58 17.41 3.87 -7.75
N HIS A 59 16.73 4.95 -7.39
CA HIS A 59 17.36 6.19 -6.89
C HIS A 59 17.12 6.48 -5.40
N SER A 60 16.26 5.72 -4.71
CA SER A 60 16.10 5.89 -3.26
C SER A 60 17.28 5.28 -2.49
N LEU A 61 17.60 5.83 -1.32
CA LEU A 61 18.59 5.26 -0.42
C LEU A 61 18.17 3.90 0.13
N ALA A 62 16.88 3.75 0.43
CA ALA A 62 16.27 2.49 0.82
C ALA A 62 14.77 2.52 0.53
N TRP A 63 14.21 1.37 0.22
CA TRP A 63 12.78 1.15 0.11
C TRP A 63 12.43 -0.28 0.49
N ALA A 64 11.20 -0.47 0.94
CA ALA A 64 10.66 -1.79 1.21
C ALA A 64 9.13 -1.78 1.02
N ILE A 65 8.59 -2.94 0.66
CA ILE A 65 7.15 -3.17 0.51
C ILE A 65 6.79 -4.37 1.40
N ALA A 66 5.70 -4.25 2.13
CA ALA A 66 5.18 -5.33 2.94
C ALA A 66 3.65 -5.38 2.91
N THR A 67 3.08 -6.46 3.40
CA THR A 67 1.64 -6.70 3.34
C THR A 67 1.09 -7.20 4.66
N ALA A 68 -0.23 -7.07 4.81
CA ALA A 68 -1.02 -7.89 5.70
C ALA A 68 -2.12 -8.58 4.88
N THR A 69 -2.30 -9.88 5.11
CA THR A 69 -3.17 -10.77 4.34
C THR A 69 -4.66 -10.50 4.61
N ALA A 70 -5.54 -11.05 3.77
CA ALA A 70 -6.98 -11.00 4.01
C ALA A 70 -7.36 -11.67 5.35
N GLY A 71 -6.70 -12.76 5.72
CA GLY A 71 -6.89 -13.41 7.02
C GLY A 71 -6.50 -12.52 8.19
N GLU A 72 -5.34 -11.87 8.13
CA GLU A 72 -4.91 -10.91 9.17
C GLU A 72 -5.87 -9.71 9.26
N ILE A 73 -6.38 -9.22 8.11
CA ILE A 73 -7.40 -8.15 8.10
C ILE A 73 -8.67 -8.60 8.83
N ASP A 74 -9.10 -9.84 8.64
CA ASP A 74 -10.28 -10.39 9.31
C ASP A 74 -10.08 -10.55 10.83
N GLU A 75 -8.85 -10.87 11.27
CA GLU A 75 -8.50 -11.05 12.68
C GLU A 75 -8.39 -9.73 13.45
N ILE A 76 -7.67 -8.73 12.87
CA ILE A 76 -7.27 -7.52 13.60
C ILE A 76 -7.93 -6.24 13.08
N ASN A 77 -8.79 -6.31 12.10
CA ASN A 77 -9.41 -5.26 11.29
C ASN A 77 -8.46 -4.52 10.35
N ILE A 78 -9.04 -3.78 9.38
CA ILE A 78 -8.26 -3.11 8.32
C ILE A 78 -7.35 -2.00 8.83
N LEU A 79 -7.70 -1.29 9.89
CA LEU A 79 -6.83 -0.26 10.47
C LEU A 79 -5.57 -0.89 11.05
N GLN A 80 -5.72 -1.89 11.90
CA GLN A 80 -4.58 -2.58 12.53
C GLN A 80 -3.74 -3.34 11.49
N ALA A 81 -4.38 -3.96 10.50
CA ALA A 81 -3.67 -4.62 9.40
C ALA A 81 -2.87 -3.64 8.54
N SER A 82 -3.40 -2.44 8.27
CA SER A 82 -2.64 -1.37 7.58
C SER A 82 -1.42 -0.95 8.39
N LEU A 83 -1.57 -0.72 9.69
CA LEU A 83 -0.46 -0.38 10.58
C LEU A 83 0.57 -1.52 10.69
N LEU A 84 0.11 -2.77 10.68
CA LEU A 84 1.00 -3.94 10.65
C LEU A 84 1.81 -4.01 9.36
N ALA A 85 1.18 -3.80 8.20
CA ALA A 85 1.88 -3.74 6.92
C ALA A 85 2.91 -2.59 6.88
N MET A 86 2.55 -1.40 7.39
CA MET A 86 3.46 -0.26 7.51
C MET A 86 4.66 -0.58 8.42
N LYS A 87 4.40 -1.17 9.59
CA LYS A 87 5.46 -1.61 10.51
C LYS A 87 6.42 -2.56 9.81
N ARG A 88 5.92 -3.59 9.15
CA ARG A 88 6.71 -4.57 8.41
C ARG A 88 7.55 -3.92 7.31
N ALA A 89 6.99 -2.95 6.58
CA ALA A 89 7.73 -2.21 5.54
C ALA A 89 8.88 -1.38 6.15
N ILE A 90 8.64 -0.69 7.26
CA ILE A 90 9.69 0.09 7.95
C ILE A 90 10.80 -0.83 8.48
N GLU A 91 10.43 -1.95 9.09
CA GLU A 91 11.38 -2.93 9.66
C GLU A 91 12.20 -3.66 8.58
N ALA A 92 11.68 -3.77 7.35
CA ALA A 92 12.35 -4.39 6.22
C ALA A 92 13.32 -3.45 5.47
N LEU A 93 13.38 -2.15 5.82
CA LEU A 93 14.32 -1.22 5.21
C LEU A 93 15.77 -1.65 5.48
N SER A 94 16.61 -1.56 4.45
CA SER A 94 18.07 -1.82 4.56
C SER A 94 18.82 -0.76 5.37
N LEU A 95 18.22 0.43 5.53
CA LEU A 95 18.73 1.54 6.35
C LEU A 95 17.70 1.90 7.41
N ARG A 96 18.12 2.06 8.66
CA ARG A 96 17.25 2.47 9.75
C ARG A 96 16.99 3.99 9.68
N PRO A 97 15.73 4.44 9.50
CA PRO A 97 15.42 5.86 9.54
C PRO A 97 15.49 6.42 10.97
N GLN A 98 15.69 7.72 11.07
CA GLN A 98 15.70 8.47 12.33
C GLN A 98 14.34 9.11 12.61
N GLU A 99 13.54 9.34 11.56
CA GLU A 99 12.17 9.80 11.63
C GLU A 99 11.32 9.08 10.58
N VAL A 100 10.04 8.82 10.90
CA VAL A 100 9.05 8.23 10.00
C VAL A 100 7.88 9.19 9.82
N LEU A 101 7.55 9.51 8.57
CA LEU A 101 6.39 10.29 8.17
C LEU A 101 5.36 9.35 7.55
N VAL A 102 4.16 9.29 8.12
CA VAL A 102 3.12 8.34 7.71
C VAL A 102 1.94 9.10 7.11
N ASP A 103 1.43 8.66 5.95
CA ASP A 103 0.15 9.18 5.46
C ASP A 103 -1.00 8.80 6.39
N GLY A 104 -1.89 9.74 6.68
CA GLY A 104 -3.08 9.50 7.48
C GLY A 104 -3.05 10.07 8.89
N LEU A 105 -3.75 9.38 9.82
CA LEU A 105 -4.00 9.84 11.19
C LEU A 105 -3.23 9.05 12.26
N TYR A 106 -2.71 7.88 11.92
CA TYR A 106 -2.12 6.93 12.88
C TYR A 106 -0.75 6.47 12.41
N CYS A 107 0.14 6.23 13.36
CA CYS A 107 1.47 5.69 13.10
C CYS A 107 1.58 4.26 13.65
N PRO A 108 2.32 3.37 12.96
CA PRO A 108 2.68 2.08 13.52
C PRO A 108 3.69 2.23 14.67
N VAL A 109 3.65 1.30 15.61
CA VAL A 109 4.61 1.27 16.73
C VAL A 109 5.89 0.55 16.28
N THR A 110 6.97 1.31 16.08
CA THR A 110 8.26 0.79 15.58
C THR A 110 9.45 1.13 16.48
N GLY A 111 9.21 1.91 17.55
CA GLY A 111 10.31 2.44 18.38
C GLY A 111 11.14 3.55 17.69
N ILE A 112 10.69 4.04 16.53
CA ILE A 112 11.29 5.18 15.81
C ILE A 112 10.33 6.36 15.93
N PRO A 113 10.82 7.60 16.18
CA PRO A 113 9.98 8.79 16.17
C PRO A 113 9.13 8.86 14.90
N SER A 114 7.81 8.91 15.05
CA SER A 114 6.89 8.84 13.91
C SER A 114 5.85 9.95 13.99
N ARG A 115 5.47 10.50 12.84
CA ARG A 115 4.49 11.57 12.72
C ARG A 115 3.50 11.27 11.59
N ALA A 116 2.21 11.32 11.93
CA ALA A 116 1.13 11.21 10.96
C ALA A 116 0.92 12.55 10.23
N ILE A 117 0.75 12.49 8.93
CA ILE A 117 0.53 13.65 8.05
C ILE A 117 -0.71 13.38 7.20
N VAL A 118 -1.77 14.13 7.44
CA VAL A 118 -3.01 14.01 6.68
C VAL A 118 -2.77 14.45 5.23
N LYS A 119 -3.09 13.58 4.25
CA LYS A 119 -2.83 13.79 2.82
C LYS A 119 -1.35 14.04 2.50
N GLY A 120 -0.48 13.34 3.22
CA GLY A 120 0.97 13.42 3.04
C GLY A 120 1.42 12.94 1.67
N ASP A 121 0.67 12.01 1.07
CA ASP A 121 0.89 11.50 -0.30
C ASP A 121 0.90 12.60 -1.38
N GLY A 122 0.23 13.72 -1.15
CA GLY A 122 0.22 14.88 -2.06
C GLY A 122 1.20 16.00 -1.68
N SER A 123 1.82 15.96 -0.50
CA SER A 123 2.60 17.08 0.05
C SER A 123 4.01 16.74 0.51
N VAL A 124 4.31 15.47 0.77
CA VAL A 124 5.61 14.98 1.25
C VAL A 124 6.19 13.98 0.24
N ALA A 125 7.31 14.31 -0.37
CA ALA A 125 7.90 13.51 -1.46
C ALA A 125 8.15 12.05 -1.09
N SER A 126 8.66 11.76 0.12
CA SER A 126 8.90 10.38 0.56
C SER A 126 7.60 9.59 0.78
N ILE A 127 6.52 10.24 1.24
CA ILE A 127 5.19 9.62 1.35
C ILE A 127 4.60 9.41 -0.05
N SER A 128 4.73 10.38 -0.97
CA SER A 128 4.32 10.21 -2.36
C SER A 128 5.01 9.00 -3.02
N ALA A 129 6.30 8.85 -2.80
CA ALA A 129 7.06 7.71 -3.31
C ALA A 129 6.56 6.38 -2.71
N ALA A 130 6.30 6.33 -1.41
CA ALA A 130 5.72 5.16 -0.75
C ALA A 130 4.32 4.83 -1.30
N SER A 131 3.46 5.83 -1.49
CA SER A 131 2.14 5.69 -2.10
C SER A 131 2.21 5.03 -3.48
N ILE A 132 3.13 5.50 -4.34
CA ILE A 132 3.34 4.94 -5.68
C ILE A 132 3.79 3.47 -5.60
N LEU A 133 4.77 3.15 -4.75
CA LEU A 133 5.25 1.77 -4.60
C LEU A 133 4.16 0.83 -4.06
N ALA A 134 3.44 1.24 -3.02
CA ALA A 134 2.37 0.43 -2.45
C ALA A 134 1.24 0.18 -3.47
N LYS A 135 0.84 1.21 -4.21
CA LYS A 135 -0.21 1.11 -5.23
C LYS A 135 0.21 0.23 -6.41
N THR A 136 1.40 0.43 -6.96
CA THR A 136 1.90 -0.34 -8.09
C THR A 136 2.07 -1.82 -7.72
N ALA A 137 2.66 -2.11 -6.56
CA ALA A 137 2.83 -3.48 -6.09
C ALA A 137 1.49 -4.19 -5.86
N ARG A 138 0.51 -3.48 -5.27
CA ARG A 138 -0.81 -4.04 -5.05
C ARG A 138 -1.54 -4.31 -6.35
N ASP A 139 -1.53 -3.39 -7.30
CA ASP A 139 -2.21 -3.56 -8.59
C ASP A 139 -1.62 -4.76 -9.36
N ALA A 140 -0.30 -4.93 -9.36
CA ALA A 140 0.37 -6.09 -9.94
C ALA A 140 -0.06 -7.40 -9.25
N ALA A 141 -0.13 -7.42 -7.92
CA ALA A 141 -0.59 -8.59 -7.16
C ALA A 141 -2.05 -8.96 -7.49
N MET A 142 -2.92 -7.98 -7.74
CA MET A 142 -4.31 -8.24 -8.11
C MET A 142 -4.44 -8.81 -9.53
N LEU A 143 -3.50 -8.53 -10.43
CA LEU A 143 -3.43 -9.20 -11.75
C LEU A 143 -3.06 -10.69 -11.59
N VAL A 144 -2.07 -11.00 -10.75
CA VAL A 144 -1.71 -12.39 -10.44
C VAL A 144 -2.89 -13.12 -9.77
N LEU A 145 -3.60 -12.44 -8.87
CA LEU A 145 -4.78 -13.01 -8.22
C LEU A 145 -5.92 -13.28 -9.22
N HIS A 146 -6.04 -12.43 -10.25
CA HIS A 146 -7.00 -12.66 -11.34
C HIS A 146 -6.71 -13.95 -12.12
N GLU A 147 -5.43 -14.29 -12.34
CA GLU A 147 -5.07 -15.56 -13.01
C GLU A 147 -5.58 -16.78 -12.24
N SER A 148 -5.56 -16.73 -10.90
CA SER A 148 -6.05 -17.80 -10.03
C SER A 148 -7.55 -17.80 -9.87
N TYR A 149 -8.20 -16.66 -9.97
CA TYR A 149 -9.64 -16.46 -9.74
C TYR A 149 -10.27 -15.57 -10.81
N PRO A 150 -10.22 -15.96 -12.10
CA PRO A 150 -10.65 -15.10 -13.22
C PRO A 150 -12.14 -14.72 -13.16
N GLN A 151 -12.96 -15.55 -12.52
CA GLN A 151 -14.41 -15.34 -12.40
C GLN A 151 -14.80 -14.07 -11.63
N TYR A 152 -13.89 -13.50 -10.81
CA TYR A 152 -14.19 -12.28 -10.04
C TYR A 152 -13.83 -10.98 -10.75
N GLY A 153 -12.98 -11.00 -11.82
CA GLY A 153 -12.61 -9.80 -12.57
C GLY A 153 -11.65 -8.85 -11.82
N PHE A 154 -10.71 -9.39 -11.02
CA PHE A 154 -9.75 -8.60 -10.25
C PHE A 154 -8.80 -7.76 -11.11
N ASP A 155 -8.58 -8.12 -12.36
CA ASP A 155 -7.81 -7.36 -13.34
C ASP A 155 -8.42 -5.98 -13.63
N GLY A 156 -9.74 -5.88 -13.63
CA GLY A 156 -10.47 -4.63 -13.85
C GLY A 156 -10.54 -3.77 -12.58
N HIS A 157 -11.25 -4.24 -11.58
CA HIS A 157 -11.61 -3.45 -10.40
C HIS A 157 -10.66 -3.62 -9.20
N LYS A 158 -9.60 -4.41 -9.33
CA LYS A 158 -8.57 -4.62 -8.27
C LYS A 158 -9.15 -4.98 -6.89
N GLY A 159 -10.29 -5.69 -6.87
CA GLY A 159 -10.97 -6.12 -5.65
C GLY A 159 -11.91 -5.09 -5.02
N TYR A 160 -12.06 -3.90 -5.58
CA TYR A 160 -13.00 -2.90 -5.08
C TYR A 160 -14.46 -3.34 -5.23
N PRO A 161 -15.39 -2.84 -4.37
CA PRO A 161 -16.80 -3.24 -4.35
C PRO A 161 -17.61 -2.63 -5.51
N THR A 162 -17.20 -2.90 -6.75
CA THR A 162 -17.95 -2.53 -7.95
C THR A 162 -19.16 -3.40 -8.13
N ALA A 163 -20.14 -2.96 -8.95
CA ALA A 163 -21.32 -3.77 -9.29
C ALA A 163 -20.92 -5.14 -9.88
N ALA A 164 -19.88 -5.16 -10.73
CA ALA A 164 -19.35 -6.40 -11.32
C ALA A 164 -18.78 -7.34 -10.25
N HIS A 165 -17.98 -6.83 -9.31
CA HIS A 165 -17.44 -7.65 -8.23
C HIS A 165 -18.54 -8.21 -7.31
N LEU A 166 -19.52 -7.39 -6.93
CA LEU A 166 -20.67 -7.83 -6.13
C LEU A 166 -21.53 -8.87 -6.86
N ALA A 167 -21.71 -8.75 -8.17
CA ALA A 167 -22.41 -9.74 -8.98
C ALA A 167 -21.64 -11.06 -9.04
N ALA A 168 -20.32 -11.01 -9.24
CA ALA A 168 -19.47 -12.18 -9.23
C ALA A 168 -19.49 -12.92 -7.87
N LEU A 169 -19.47 -12.18 -6.77
CA LEU A 169 -19.61 -12.74 -5.41
C LEU A 169 -20.93 -13.47 -5.20
N ARG A 170 -22.04 -12.90 -5.69
CA ARG A 170 -23.37 -13.57 -5.61
C ARG A 170 -23.44 -14.83 -6.46
N LEU A 171 -22.77 -14.84 -7.60
CA LEU A 171 -22.81 -15.97 -8.55
C LEU A 171 -21.86 -17.11 -8.14
N HIS A 172 -20.65 -16.77 -7.69
CA HIS A 172 -19.57 -17.76 -7.46
C HIS A 172 -19.25 -17.98 -5.98
N GLY A 173 -19.89 -17.23 -5.07
CA GLY A 173 -19.54 -17.25 -3.66
C GLY A 173 -18.23 -16.51 -3.38
N ILE A 174 -17.65 -16.73 -2.20
CA ILE A 174 -16.40 -16.13 -1.78
C ILE A 174 -15.20 -17.05 -2.10
N SER A 175 -14.05 -16.44 -2.40
CA SER A 175 -12.76 -17.15 -2.43
C SER A 175 -12.03 -16.99 -1.09
N PRO A 176 -10.94 -17.74 -0.83
CA PRO A 176 -10.09 -17.56 0.35
C PRO A 176 -9.49 -16.15 0.48
N GLU A 177 -9.38 -15.42 -0.64
CA GLU A 177 -8.82 -14.08 -0.69
C GLU A 177 -9.82 -12.98 -0.31
N HIS A 178 -11.12 -13.30 -0.18
CA HIS A 178 -12.11 -12.33 0.23
C HIS A 178 -12.07 -12.07 1.74
N ARG A 179 -12.19 -10.80 2.09
CA ARG A 179 -12.17 -10.30 3.48
C ARG A 179 -13.52 -10.52 4.14
N LYS A 180 -13.64 -11.59 4.92
CA LYS A 180 -14.90 -12.05 5.52
C LYS A 180 -15.49 -11.04 6.51
N SER A 181 -14.65 -10.22 7.14
CA SER A 181 -15.07 -9.17 8.06
C SER A 181 -15.72 -7.97 7.37
N PHE A 182 -15.52 -7.79 6.05
CA PHE A 182 -16.11 -6.70 5.29
C PHE A 182 -17.59 -6.98 5.01
N ARG A 183 -18.44 -5.98 5.27
CA ARG A 183 -19.90 -6.13 5.22
C ARG A 183 -20.43 -6.82 3.95
N PRO A 184 -20.08 -6.43 2.71
CA PRO A 184 -20.60 -7.08 1.51
C PRO A 184 -20.22 -8.56 1.38
N VAL A 185 -19.09 -8.96 1.95
CA VAL A 185 -18.62 -10.37 1.96
C VAL A 185 -19.32 -11.13 3.07
N ARG A 186 -19.38 -10.55 4.28
CA ARG A 186 -20.00 -11.15 5.47
C ARG A 186 -21.49 -11.47 5.26
N GLU A 187 -22.19 -10.69 4.46
CA GLU A 187 -23.62 -10.91 4.15
C GLU A 187 -23.87 -12.12 3.22
N LEU A 188 -22.79 -12.74 2.70
CA LEU A 188 -22.87 -13.89 1.78
C LEU A 188 -22.43 -15.22 2.42
N ILE A 189 -22.05 -15.22 3.70
CA ILE A 189 -21.57 -16.39 4.45
C ILE A 189 -22.45 -16.72 5.65
#